data_fafda73ae20517ef211e75390e5d3b48
#
_entry.id   fafda73ae20517ef211e75390e5d3b48
#
_cell.length_a   1.000
_cell.length_b   1.000
_cell.length_c   1.000
_cell.angle_alpha   90.00
_cell.angle_beta   90.00
_cell.angle_gamma   90.00
#
_symmetry.space_group_name_H-M   'P 1'
#
loop_
_entity.id
_entity.type
_entity.pdbx_description
1 polymer ?
#
loop_
_entity_poly.entity_id
_entity_poly.type
_entity_poly.pdbx_seq_one_letter_code
_entity_poly.pdbx_strand_id
1 'polypeptide(L)'
;MTFHRSQNLREVATKHCYQIQGPDAVRGVGGWDTHVNQGSTSGQLANNLANLGEGLVAYAQALGEEWNNTTVVVLSEFGRTFRENGSRGTDHGHGTVYWVLGGNVRGGRIVGEQVAVNPQSLLQNRDYPVLNNYRNLLGGLLGRTWGLSASQLQNVFPGARPDALQLL
;
A
#
# COMPACT_ATOMS: atom_id res chain seq x y z
N MET A 1 0.41 17.92 -27.76
CA MET A 1 -0.70 17.36 -26.97
C MET A 1 -0.48 17.79 -25.52
N THR A 2 -1.19 18.80 -25.08
CA THR A 2 -0.86 19.61 -23.89
C THR A 2 -1.43 18.97 -22.63
N PHE A 3 -0.58 18.80 -21.64
CA PHE A 3 -0.87 18.20 -20.33
C PHE A 3 -1.93 18.97 -19.53
N HIS A 4 -3.18 18.56 -19.60
CA HIS A 4 -4.25 19.04 -18.71
C HIS A 4 -4.51 18.10 -17.49
N ARG A 5 -3.72 17.04 -17.30
CA ARG A 5 -3.90 16.07 -16.21
C ARG A 5 -3.16 16.39 -14.90
N SER A 6 -2.19 17.33 -14.91
CA SER A 6 -1.41 17.65 -13.71
C SER A 6 -2.17 18.47 -12.64
N GLN A 7 -3.30 19.09 -12.99
CA GLN A 7 -4.10 19.85 -12.03
C GLN A 7 -4.94 18.95 -11.11
N ASN A 8 -5.45 17.82 -11.62
CA ASN A 8 -6.25 16.90 -10.80
C ASN A 8 -5.44 16.16 -9.73
N LEU A 9 -4.16 15.86 -9.98
CA LEU A 9 -3.29 15.22 -8.97
C LEU A 9 -2.93 16.18 -7.82
N ARG A 10 -2.78 17.48 -8.11
CA ARG A 10 -2.63 18.51 -7.06
C ARG A 10 -3.90 18.67 -6.23
N GLU A 11 -5.07 18.58 -6.84
CA GLU A 11 -6.35 18.75 -6.18
C GLU A 11 -6.76 17.54 -5.32
N VAL A 12 -6.44 16.31 -5.77
CA VAL A 12 -6.59 15.08 -4.97
C VAL A 12 -5.59 15.07 -3.81
N ALA A 13 -4.36 15.55 -4.03
CA ALA A 13 -3.35 15.67 -2.98
C ALA A 13 -3.70 16.69 -1.89
N THR A 14 -4.54 17.71 -2.18
CA THR A 14 -4.86 18.76 -1.20
C THR A 14 -6.06 18.46 -0.30
N LYS A 15 -6.93 17.53 -0.64
CA LYS A 15 -8.16 17.30 0.14
C LYS A 15 -8.03 16.38 1.35
N HIS A 16 -6.96 15.57 1.47
CA HIS A 16 -6.79 14.62 2.57
C HIS A 16 -5.32 14.47 2.99
N CYS A 17 -4.63 15.59 3.19
CA CYS A 17 -3.21 15.55 3.57
C CYS A 17 -3.00 15.86 5.04
N TYR A 18 -2.53 14.89 5.82
CA TYR A 18 -1.75 15.19 7.01
C TYR A 18 -0.32 15.52 6.56
N GLN A 19 0.07 16.78 6.71
CA GLN A 19 1.41 17.23 6.32
C GLN A 19 2.38 16.91 7.47
N ILE A 20 3.26 15.95 7.27
CA ILE A 20 4.48 15.82 8.05
C ILE A 20 5.50 16.75 7.39
N GLN A 21 6.10 17.67 8.14
CA GLN A 21 7.16 18.54 7.64
C GLN A 21 8.46 17.74 7.58
N GLY A 22 9.09 17.66 6.40
CA GLY A 22 10.33 16.93 6.21
C GLY A 22 10.36 16.13 4.91
N PRO A 23 11.37 15.27 4.72
CA PRO A 23 11.46 14.38 3.55
C PRO A 23 10.37 13.30 3.54
N ASP A 24 9.68 13.12 4.66
CA ASP A 24 8.64 12.12 4.82
C ASP A 24 7.27 12.72 4.58
N ALA A 25 6.42 12.02 3.84
CA ALA A 25 5.08 12.46 3.54
C ALA A 25 4.09 11.30 3.61
N VAL A 26 2.93 11.54 4.24
CA VAL A 26 1.78 10.63 4.23
C VAL A 26 0.67 11.26 3.41
N ARG A 27 0.06 10.49 2.53
CA ARG A 27 -1.06 10.91 1.67
C ARG A 27 -2.19 9.91 1.80
N GLY A 28 -3.37 10.39 2.17
CA GLY A 28 -4.60 9.60 2.14
C GLY A 28 -5.20 9.61 0.73
N VAL A 29 -5.57 8.45 0.24
CA VAL A 29 -6.29 8.28 -1.04
C VAL A 29 -7.59 7.55 -0.74
N GLY A 30 -8.71 8.23 -0.90
CA GLY A 30 -10.05 7.70 -0.60
C GLY A 30 -10.68 6.96 -1.76
N GLY A 31 -11.92 6.47 -1.53
CA GLY A 31 -12.74 5.83 -2.56
C GLY A 31 -12.63 4.30 -2.61
N TRP A 32 -11.96 3.69 -1.62
CA TRP A 32 -11.70 2.24 -1.59
C TRP A 32 -12.77 1.43 -0.85
N ASP A 33 -13.71 2.11 -0.19
CA ASP A 33 -14.77 1.46 0.59
C ASP A 33 -15.96 1.05 -0.29
N THR A 34 -15.71 0.11 -1.18
CA THR A 34 -16.59 -0.29 -2.28
C THR A 34 -17.52 -1.43 -1.88
N HIS A 35 -18.52 -1.13 -1.05
CA HIS A 35 -19.51 -2.13 -0.60
C HIS A 35 -20.58 -2.46 -1.63
N VAL A 36 -20.80 -1.60 -2.62
CA VAL A 36 -21.85 -1.73 -3.63
C VAL A 36 -21.28 -1.50 -5.02
N ASN A 37 -21.60 -2.39 -5.98
CA ASN A 37 -21.22 -2.28 -7.38
C ASN A 37 -19.73 -1.96 -7.58
N GLN A 38 -18.86 -2.66 -6.85
CA GLN A 38 -17.40 -2.44 -6.86
C GLN A 38 -16.79 -2.53 -8.26
N GLY A 39 -17.33 -3.42 -9.08
CA GLY A 39 -16.74 -3.79 -10.36
C GLY A 39 -15.56 -4.78 -10.20
N SER A 40 -14.92 -5.08 -11.32
CA SER A 40 -13.78 -6.01 -11.38
C SER A 40 -12.70 -5.48 -12.32
N THR A 41 -12.71 -5.88 -13.60
CA THR A 41 -11.85 -5.35 -14.67
C THR A 41 -12.32 -3.99 -15.19
N SER A 42 -13.51 -3.57 -14.82
CA SER A 42 -14.09 -2.26 -15.06
C SER A 42 -14.92 -1.84 -13.85
N GLY A 43 -15.26 -0.56 -13.75
CA GLY A 43 -16.03 0.01 -12.65
C GLY A 43 -15.18 0.75 -11.63
N GLN A 44 -15.74 1.01 -10.45
CA GLN A 44 -15.13 1.90 -9.46
C GLN A 44 -13.74 1.43 -9.00
N LEU A 45 -13.59 0.16 -8.66
CA LEU A 45 -12.30 -0.38 -8.20
C LEU A 45 -11.23 -0.29 -9.29
N ALA A 46 -11.56 -0.69 -10.52
CA ALA A 46 -10.63 -0.62 -11.64
C ALA A 46 -10.16 0.83 -11.91
N ASN A 47 -11.10 1.79 -11.87
CA ASN A 47 -10.77 3.20 -12.06
C ASN A 47 -9.87 3.73 -10.92
N ASN A 48 -10.16 3.36 -9.68
CA ASN A 48 -9.35 3.76 -8.52
C ASN A 48 -7.92 3.19 -8.61
N LEU A 49 -7.78 1.91 -8.99
CA LEU A 49 -6.47 1.29 -9.18
C LEU A 49 -5.70 1.92 -10.34
N ALA A 50 -6.36 2.23 -11.46
CA ALA A 50 -5.75 2.92 -12.58
C ALA A 50 -5.25 4.32 -12.18
N ASN A 51 -6.09 5.10 -11.50
CA ASN A 51 -5.72 6.43 -11.01
C ASN A 51 -4.55 6.38 -10.02
N LEU A 52 -4.55 5.42 -9.09
CA LEU A 52 -3.44 5.23 -8.15
C LEU A 52 -2.16 4.88 -8.89
N GLY A 53 -2.22 3.93 -9.84
CA GLY A 53 -1.07 3.52 -10.65
C GLY A 53 -0.50 4.67 -11.49
N GLU A 54 -1.36 5.42 -12.19
CA GLU A 54 -0.96 6.61 -12.95
C GLU A 54 -0.33 7.68 -12.04
N GLY A 55 -0.90 7.88 -10.84
CA GLY A 55 -0.35 8.81 -9.84
C GLY A 55 1.04 8.41 -9.36
N LEU A 56 1.25 7.13 -9.07
CA LEU A 56 2.57 6.61 -8.66
C LEU A 56 3.61 6.75 -9.76
N VAL A 57 3.25 6.46 -11.01
CA VAL A 57 4.14 6.66 -12.17
C VAL A 57 4.51 8.14 -12.34
N ALA A 58 3.51 9.03 -12.28
CA ALA A 58 3.75 10.47 -12.39
C ALA A 58 4.63 11.00 -11.26
N TYR A 59 4.45 10.47 -10.04
CA TYR A 59 5.28 10.80 -8.88
C TYR A 59 6.73 10.37 -9.08
N ALA A 60 6.98 9.13 -9.49
CA ALA A 60 8.31 8.64 -9.79
C ALA A 60 9.01 9.47 -10.88
N GLN A 61 8.28 9.81 -11.95
CA GLN A 61 8.81 10.66 -13.04
C GLN A 61 9.14 12.08 -12.57
N ALA A 62 8.30 12.65 -11.70
CA ALA A 62 8.55 14.00 -11.16
C ALA A 62 9.75 14.07 -10.22
N LEU A 63 10.06 12.99 -9.52
CA LEU A 63 11.24 12.90 -8.66
C LEU A 63 12.55 12.75 -9.45
N GLY A 64 12.51 12.21 -10.66
CA GLY A 64 13.71 11.99 -11.46
C GLY A 64 14.75 11.16 -10.70
N GLU A 65 15.96 11.70 -10.54
CA GLU A 65 17.07 11.01 -9.85
C GLU A 65 16.79 10.75 -8.36
N GLU A 66 15.99 11.60 -7.71
CA GLU A 66 15.60 11.43 -6.31
C GLU A 66 14.74 10.17 -6.09
N TRP A 67 14.19 9.58 -7.15
CA TRP A 67 13.51 8.29 -7.06
C TRP A 67 14.41 7.19 -6.51
N ASN A 68 15.71 7.26 -6.77
CA ASN A 68 16.70 6.31 -6.24
C ASN A 68 16.84 6.39 -4.70
N ASN A 69 16.53 7.54 -4.12
CA ASN A 69 16.59 7.79 -2.69
C ASN A 69 15.20 7.70 -2.02
N THR A 70 14.18 7.34 -2.80
CA THR A 70 12.77 7.33 -2.35
C THR A 70 12.27 5.91 -2.16
N THR A 71 11.58 5.67 -1.05
CA THR A 71 10.79 4.45 -0.81
C THR A 71 9.34 4.84 -0.58
N VAL A 72 8.45 4.34 -1.41
CA VAL A 72 7.00 4.53 -1.31
C VAL A 72 6.37 3.26 -0.79
N VAL A 73 5.57 3.36 0.26
CA VAL A 73 4.75 2.25 0.76
C VAL A 73 3.28 2.60 0.58
N VAL A 74 2.57 1.82 -0.23
CA VAL A 74 1.11 1.88 -0.34
C VAL A 74 0.53 0.83 0.57
N LEU A 75 -0.31 1.25 1.49
CA LEU A 75 -0.89 0.37 2.50
C LEU A 75 -2.35 0.72 2.78
N SER A 76 -3.06 -0.23 3.35
CA SER A 76 -4.39 -0.03 3.94
C SER A 76 -4.39 -0.60 5.36
N GLU A 77 -5.20 -0.04 6.23
CA GLU A 77 -5.37 -0.47 7.62
C GLU A 77 -6.00 -1.86 7.75
N PHE A 78 -6.78 -2.30 6.75
CA PHE A 78 -7.42 -3.61 6.68
C PHE A 78 -7.54 -4.07 5.22
N GLY A 79 -7.92 -5.32 5.01
CA GLY A 79 -8.22 -5.89 3.71
C GLY A 79 -9.71 -5.84 3.37
N ARG A 80 -10.05 -6.51 2.29
CA ARG A 80 -11.45 -6.71 1.85
C ARG A 80 -11.75 -8.21 1.85
N THR A 81 -13.03 -8.55 2.02
CA THR A 81 -13.46 -9.95 1.89
C THR A 81 -13.10 -10.50 0.52
N PHE A 82 -12.71 -11.76 0.48
CA PHE A 82 -12.36 -12.43 -0.78
C PHE A 82 -13.61 -12.78 -1.60
N ARG A 83 -14.75 -12.83 -0.95
CA ARG A 83 -16.03 -13.11 -1.60
C ARG A 83 -16.82 -11.83 -1.81
N GLU A 84 -17.50 -11.77 -2.96
CA GLU A 84 -18.47 -10.72 -3.25
C GLU A 84 -19.64 -10.79 -2.26
N ASN A 85 -20.12 -9.65 -1.80
CA ASN A 85 -21.32 -9.54 -0.98
C ASN A 85 -22.60 -9.46 -1.82
N GLY A 86 -23.76 -9.43 -1.18
CA GLY A 86 -25.06 -9.39 -1.85
C GLY A 86 -25.32 -8.10 -2.68
N SER A 87 -24.48 -7.09 -2.57
CA SER A 87 -24.60 -5.80 -3.29
C SER A 87 -23.55 -5.64 -4.40
N ARG A 88 -22.92 -6.73 -4.84
CA ARG A 88 -21.87 -6.72 -5.88
C ARG A 88 -20.65 -5.87 -5.49
N GLY A 89 -20.30 -5.89 -4.22
CA GLY A 89 -19.11 -5.28 -3.66
C GLY A 89 -18.39 -6.24 -2.73
N THR A 90 -17.54 -5.72 -1.87
CA THR A 90 -16.88 -6.50 -0.82
C THR A 90 -17.04 -5.79 0.51
N ASP A 91 -16.92 -6.53 1.60
CA ASP A 91 -16.95 -5.98 2.94
C ASP A 91 -15.54 -5.85 3.52
N HIS A 92 -15.39 -5.23 4.68
CA HIS A 92 -14.10 -5.16 5.38
C HIS A 92 -13.63 -6.56 5.73
N GLY A 93 -12.36 -6.83 5.46
CA GLY A 93 -11.69 -8.10 5.70
C GLY A 93 -10.37 -7.89 6.44
N HIS A 94 -9.55 -8.95 6.55
CA HIS A 94 -8.35 -8.95 7.34
C HIS A 94 -7.08 -8.78 6.49
N GLY A 95 -6.66 -9.84 5.79
CA GLY A 95 -5.41 -9.82 5.03
C GLY A 95 -5.49 -8.92 3.80
N THR A 96 -4.39 -8.24 3.53
CA THR A 96 -4.23 -7.37 2.36
C THR A 96 -2.81 -7.44 1.84
N VAL A 97 -2.53 -6.76 0.74
CA VAL A 97 -1.20 -6.59 0.20
C VAL A 97 -0.73 -5.16 0.39
N TYR A 98 0.56 -4.98 0.67
CA TYR A 98 1.22 -3.69 0.62
C TYR A 98 2.07 -3.61 -0.63
N TRP A 99 2.15 -2.44 -1.25
CA TRP A 99 3.08 -2.21 -2.35
C TRP A 99 4.27 -1.43 -1.83
N VAL A 100 5.45 -1.87 -2.18
CA VAL A 100 6.70 -1.15 -1.87
C VAL A 100 7.39 -0.84 -3.19
N LEU A 101 7.61 0.46 -3.43
CA LEU A 101 8.18 0.97 -4.66
C LEU A 101 9.33 1.92 -4.33
N GLY A 102 10.23 2.11 -5.28
CA GLY A 102 11.38 3.02 -5.15
C GLY A 102 12.52 2.59 -6.04
N GLY A 103 13.43 3.48 -6.35
CA GLY A 103 14.54 3.18 -7.26
C GLY A 103 15.48 2.10 -6.73
N ASN A 104 15.66 2.01 -5.41
CA ASN A 104 16.50 1.00 -4.76
C ASN A 104 15.70 -0.22 -4.26
N VAL A 105 14.39 -0.28 -4.56
CA VAL A 105 13.57 -1.43 -4.18
C VAL A 105 13.77 -2.57 -5.17
N ARG A 106 14.08 -3.75 -4.68
CA ARG A 106 14.16 -5.00 -5.46
C ARG A 106 12.75 -5.49 -5.80
N GLY A 107 12.10 -4.78 -6.72
CA GLY A 107 10.72 -5.00 -7.14
C GLY A 107 10.51 -6.21 -8.05
N GLY A 108 9.33 -6.24 -8.71
CA GLY A 108 8.96 -7.28 -9.68
C GLY A 108 8.64 -8.64 -9.05
N ARG A 109 8.35 -8.69 -7.75
CA ARG A 109 8.08 -9.94 -7.01
C ARG A 109 7.07 -9.75 -5.88
N ILE A 110 6.46 -10.83 -5.45
CA ILE A 110 5.67 -10.90 -4.22
C ILE A 110 6.52 -11.57 -3.15
N VAL A 111 6.57 -10.98 -1.97
CA VAL A 111 7.37 -11.46 -0.84
C VAL A 111 6.52 -11.64 0.42
N GLY A 112 7.07 -12.32 1.41
CA GLY A 112 6.38 -12.66 2.65
C GLY A 112 5.67 -14.01 2.56
N GLU A 113 5.05 -14.41 3.65
CA GLU A 113 4.29 -15.65 3.73
C GLU A 113 3.01 -15.55 2.90
N GLN A 114 2.71 -16.58 2.14
CA GLN A 114 1.56 -16.65 1.23
C GLN A 114 0.90 -18.02 1.35
N VAL A 115 -0.41 -18.06 1.13
CA VAL A 115 -1.18 -19.31 1.02
C VAL A 115 -2.02 -19.29 -0.26
N ALA A 116 -2.25 -20.47 -0.83
CA ALA A 116 -3.18 -20.59 -1.94
C ALA A 116 -4.59 -20.25 -1.48
N VAL A 117 -5.36 -19.56 -2.34
CA VAL A 117 -6.73 -19.19 -2.03
C VAL A 117 -7.66 -20.37 -2.28
N ASN A 118 -8.20 -20.91 -1.21
CA ASN A 118 -9.22 -21.95 -1.22
C ASN A 118 -10.06 -21.87 0.06
N PRO A 119 -11.21 -22.55 0.15
CA PRO A 119 -12.08 -22.48 1.34
C PRO A 119 -11.39 -22.83 2.66
N GLN A 120 -10.37 -23.68 2.64
CA GLN A 120 -9.66 -24.13 3.84
C GLN A 120 -8.59 -23.13 4.30
N SER A 121 -8.01 -22.37 3.39
CA SER A 121 -6.99 -21.36 3.70
C SER A 121 -7.55 -19.99 4.05
N LEU A 122 -8.81 -19.71 3.66
CA LEU A 122 -9.45 -18.45 4.01
C LEU A 122 -9.85 -18.42 5.49
N LEU A 123 -9.55 -17.32 6.16
CA LEU A 123 -10.03 -17.05 7.50
C LEU A 123 -11.56 -17.02 7.50
N GLN A 124 -12.20 -17.92 8.26
CA GLN A 124 -13.66 -18.09 8.31
C GLN A 124 -14.29 -18.31 6.92
N ASN A 125 -13.54 -18.91 5.98
CA ASN A 125 -13.97 -19.10 4.59
C ASN A 125 -14.40 -17.79 3.87
N ARG A 126 -13.89 -16.67 4.32
CA ARG A 126 -14.32 -15.33 3.87
C ARG A 126 -13.14 -14.42 3.48
N ASP A 127 -12.14 -14.32 4.35
CA ASP A 127 -11.06 -13.35 4.23
C ASP A 127 -9.72 -14.02 3.95
N TYR A 128 -8.83 -13.30 3.30
CA TYR A 128 -7.43 -13.71 3.27
C TYR A 128 -6.84 -13.58 4.69
N PRO A 129 -6.11 -14.59 5.20
CA PRO A 129 -5.54 -14.51 6.53
C PRO A 129 -4.41 -13.47 6.61
N VAL A 130 -4.18 -12.94 7.80
CA VAL A 130 -3.01 -12.08 8.07
C VAL A 130 -1.81 -12.96 8.33
N LEU A 131 -0.93 -13.09 7.34
CA LEU A 131 0.24 -13.97 7.41
C LEU A 131 1.51 -13.21 7.79
N ASN A 132 1.58 -11.92 7.50
CA ASN A 132 2.76 -11.11 7.72
C ASN A 132 2.44 -9.94 8.65
N ASN A 133 3.29 -9.68 9.64
CA ASN A 133 3.12 -8.56 10.54
C ASN A 133 3.68 -7.28 9.89
N TYR A 134 2.82 -6.31 9.63
CA TYR A 134 3.20 -5.03 9.02
C TYR A 134 4.29 -4.29 9.81
N ARG A 135 4.31 -4.43 11.15
CA ARG A 135 5.34 -3.80 12.00
C ARG A 135 6.73 -4.35 11.72
N ASN A 136 6.83 -5.64 11.39
CA ASN A 136 8.10 -6.24 11.00
C ASN A 136 8.59 -5.65 9.68
N LEU A 137 7.71 -5.57 8.68
CA LEU A 137 8.02 -4.99 7.39
C LEU A 137 8.42 -3.51 7.51
N LEU A 138 7.56 -2.69 8.12
CA LEU A 138 7.84 -1.25 8.26
C LEU A 138 9.07 -1.01 9.13
N GLY A 139 9.24 -1.75 10.23
CA GLY A 139 10.44 -1.67 11.05
C GLY A 139 11.71 -2.04 10.29
N GLY A 140 11.64 -3.06 9.44
CA GLY A 140 12.75 -3.45 8.57
C GLY A 140 13.10 -2.38 7.53
N LEU A 141 12.10 -1.80 6.88
CA LEU A 141 12.29 -0.69 5.92
C LEU A 141 12.87 0.54 6.60
N LEU A 142 12.27 1.01 7.69
CA LEU A 142 12.72 2.20 8.42
C LEU A 142 14.12 2.01 9.03
N GLY A 143 14.41 0.81 9.54
CA GLY A 143 15.76 0.48 10.02
C GLY A 143 16.82 0.64 8.93
N ARG A 144 16.50 0.25 7.68
CA ARG A 144 17.42 0.39 6.54
C ARG A 144 17.46 1.81 5.96
N THR A 145 16.31 2.45 5.77
CA THR A 145 16.23 3.76 5.11
C THR A 145 16.70 4.89 6.02
N TRP A 146 16.42 4.81 7.32
CA TRP A 146 16.74 5.87 8.30
C TRP A 146 17.85 5.49 9.28
N GLY A 147 18.40 4.28 9.18
CA GLY A 147 19.46 3.81 10.07
C GLY A 147 19.02 3.68 11.53
N LEU A 148 17.73 3.40 11.78
CA LEU A 148 17.22 3.28 13.14
C LEU A 148 17.82 2.08 13.86
N SER A 149 18.28 2.29 15.07
CA SER A 149 18.78 1.22 15.96
C SER A 149 17.64 0.29 16.42
N ALA A 150 17.99 -0.89 16.87
CA ALA A 150 17.02 -1.86 17.40
C ALA A 150 16.20 -1.27 18.56
N SER A 151 16.80 -0.46 19.44
CA SER A 151 16.08 0.19 20.55
C SER A 151 15.08 1.23 20.06
N GLN A 152 15.45 2.03 19.06
CA GLN A 152 14.52 2.99 18.45
C GLN A 152 13.35 2.27 17.77
N LEU A 153 13.62 1.18 17.04
CA LEU A 153 12.56 0.37 16.40
C LEU A 153 11.64 -0.27 17.44
N GLN A 154 12.15 -0.73 18.58
CA GLN A 154 11.32 -1.25 19.67
C GLN A 154 10.43 -0.16 20.30
N ASN A 155 10.88 1.09 20.34
CA ASN A 155 10.04 2.21 20.80
C ASN A 155 8.89 2.52 19.82
N VAL A 156 9.14 2.42 18.51
CA VAL A 156 8.12 2.66 17.47
C VAL A 156 7.20 1.45 17.31
N PHE A 157 7.76 0.26 17.28
CA PHE A 157 7.05 -1.01 17.07
C PHE A 157 7.36 -2.01 18.19
N PRO A 158 6.79 -1.86 19.39
CA PRO A 158 7.04 -2.75 20.50
C PRO A 158 6.74 -4.21 20.16
N GLY A 159 7.69 -5.11 20.44
CA GLY A 159 7.56 -6.54 20.17
C GLY A 159 7.70 -6.95 18.69
N ALA A 160 7.92 -6.02 17.77
CA ALA A 160 8.19 -6.36 16.38
C ALA A 160 9.57 -7.01 16.21
N ARG A 161 9.68 -7.84 15.17
CA ARG A 161 10.94 -8.41 14.68
C ARG A 161 11.19 -7.83 13.27
N PRO A 162 11.91 -6.69 13.18
CA PRO A 162 12.09 -5.98 11.93
C PRO A 162 12.69 -6.86 10.83
N ASP A 163 12.01 -6.93 9.70
CA ASP A 163 12.45 -7.66 8.51
C ASP A 163 12.00 -6.91 7.26
N ALA A 164 12.95 -6.42 6.49
CA ALA A 164 12.68 -5.74 5.22
C ALA A 164 12.41 -6.71 4.05
N LEU A 165 12.30 -8.02 4.30
CA LEU A 165 12.03 -9.06 3.29
C LEU A 165 12.98 -8.97 2.07
N GLN A 166 14.21 -8.51 2.28
CA GLN A 166 15.21 -8.27 1.22
C GLN A 166 14.70 -7.33 0.11
N LEU A 167 13.83 -6.39 0.44
CA LEU A 167 13.29 -5.42 -0.52
C LEU A 167 14.26 -4.28 -0.84
N LEU A 168 15.23 -4.02 0.03
CA LEU A 168 16.26 -2.99 -0.13
C LEU A 168 17.65 -3.62 -0.20
#